data_b51af2fa7a410f4df3eb2e7f919483e3
#
_entry.id   b51af2fa7a410f4df3eb2e7f919483e3
#
_cell.length_a   1.000
_cell.length_b   1.000
_cell.length_c   1.000
_cell.angle_alpha   90.00
_cell.angle_beta   90.00
_cell.angle_gamma   90.00
#
_symmetry.space_group_name_H-M   'P 1'
#
loop_
_entity.id
_entity.type
_entity.pdbx_description
1 polymer ?
#
loop_
_entity_poly.entity_id
_entity_poly.type
_entity_poly.pdbx_seq_one_letter_code
_entity_poly.pdbx_strand_id
1 'polypeptide(L)'
;MTHRYSVRWLSLLLIILAALLTITLAPYGFRPSALLHIDTTIALQHPPPPGTVVLKVPGYDAMGYYQIARTFPAIFLPSQWRNLRMFSPASYAYQRILLPAVAFIFSAGNTSALPSVFLLINILAISVTFLLVQRKFSNPLYAFALALCPAAMVALHFTLAEPLTLLLSTIFLLRMRRSETMESIDVLLLSLLVLSREVNVLFALFTLLYLFLKQKWRSAGLAVIPLIVFGIWHTYMYLIFHSWPFFISTGNRNIPFLSIFLILIGKKPYTLLTTTSIALFLGFVLPVLLHTLWQIAYKRDRSYFPVMLLLFLGIMIT
;
A
#
# COMPACT_ATOMS: atom_id res chain seq x y z
N MET A 1 28.15 -14.79 -11.28
CA MET A 1 27.58 -15.62 -10.16
C MET A 1 26.29 -15.05 -9.55
N THR A 2 26.05 -13.77 -9.59
CA THR A 2 24.89 -13.09 -8.93
C THR A 2 23.51 -13.51 -9.43
N HIS A 3 23.34 -13.84 -10.70
CA HIS A 3 22.02 -14.13 -11.29
C HIS A 3 21.39 -15.44 -10.77
N ARG A 4 22.17 -16.53 -10.62
CA ARG A 4 21.67 -17.84 -10.16
C ARG A 4 21.20 -17.80 -8.69
N TYR A 5 21.84 -17.00 -7.84
CA TYR A 5 21.44 -16.83 -6.45
C TYR A 5 20.11 -16.07 -6.32
N SER A 6 19.86 -15.09 -7.17
CA SER A 6 18.60 -14.30 -7.15
C SER A 6 17.38 -15.18 -7.45
N VAL A 7 17.50 -16.11 -8.39
CA VAL A 7 16.40 -17.02 -8.77
C VAL A 7 16.04 -17.96 -7.61
N ARG A 8 17.02 -18.54 -6.93
CA ARG A 8 16.78 -19.44 -5.79
C ARG A 8 16.02 -18.77 -4.65
N TRP A 9 16.41 -17.56 -4.30
CA TRP A 9 15.75 -16.81 -3.22
C TRP A 9 14.34 -16.33 -3.61
N LEU A 10 14.13 -15.95 -4.88
CA LEU A 10 12.80 -15.67 -5.39
C LEU A 10 11.90 -16.92 -5.36
N SER A 11 12.43 -18.09 -5.75
CA SER A 11 11.67 -19.35 -5.67
C SER A 11 11.26 -19.65 -4.23
N LEU A 12 12.16 -19.45 -3.26
CA LEU A 12 11.82 -19.62 -1.84
C LEU A 12 10.71 -18.64 -1.41
N LEU A 13 10.79 -17.36 -1.79
CA LEU A 13 9.74 -16.40 -1.52
C LEU A 13 8.40 -16.86 -2.09
N LEU A 14 8.38 -17.29 -3.36
CA LEU A 14 7.14 -17.74 -4.02
C LEU A 14 6.56 -18.98 -3.35
N ILE A 15 7.39 -19.91 -2.87
CA ILE A 15 6.95 -21.07 -2.09
C ILE A 15 6.29 -20.62 -0.78
N ILE A 16 6.91 -19.67 -0.07
CA ILE A 16 6.34 -19.11 1.18
C ILE A 16 4.99 -18.45 0.89
N LEU A 17 4.91 -17.59 -0.13
CA LEU A 17 3.66 -16.93 -0.51
C LEU A 17 2.57 -17.94 -0.93
N ALA A 18 2.94 -18.97 -1.70
CA ALA A 18 2.02 -20.04 -2.09
C ALA A 18 1.51 -20.83 -0.87
N ALA A 19 2.37 -21.17 0.08
CA ALA A 19 1.97 -21.84 1.31
C ALA A 19 1.00 -20.99 2.14
N LEU A 20 1.31 -19.70 2.32
CA LEU A 20 0.43 -18.76 3.03
C LEU A 20 -0.94 -18.64 2.36
N LEU A 21 -0.97 -18.48 1.02
CA LEU A 21 -2.22 -18.41 0.27
C LEU A 21 -2.99 -19.72 0.31
N THR A 22 -2.32 -20.86 0.27
CA THR A 22 -2.96 -22.17 0.42
C THR A 22 -3.67 -22.27 1.77
N ILE A 23 -2.98 -21.94 2.86
CA ILE A 23 -3.59 -21.95 4.20
C ILE A 23 -4.78 -20.99 4.29
N THR A 24 -4.64 -19.79 3.70
CA THR A 24 -5.69 -18.76 3.75
C THR A 24 -6.92 -19.12 2.90
N LEU A 25 -6.71 -19.68 1.71
CA LEU A 25 -7.77 -19.92 0.73
C LEU A 25 -8.40 -21.31 0.80
N ALA A 26 -7.73 -22.29 1.39
CA ALA A 26 -8.24 -23.65 1.50
C ALA A 26 -9.66 -23.74 2.12
N PRO A 27 -9.99 -23.01 3.22
CA PRO A 27 -11.34 -23.02 3.79
C PRO A 27 -12.44 -22.51 2.83
N TYR A 28 -12.04 -21.76 1.79
CA TYR A 28 -12.94 -21.12 0.83
C TYR A 28 -12.89 -21.77 -0.56
N GLY A 29 -12.38 -23.02 -0.66
CA GLY A 29 -12.25 -23.73 -1.92
C GLY A 29 -11.34 -23.01 -2.92
N PHE A 30 -10.27 -22.39 -2.44
CA PHE A 30 -9.26 -21.63 -3.21
C PHE A 30 -9.83 -20.46 -4.04
N ARG A 31 -10.93 -19.87 -3.58
CA ARG A 31 -11.55 -18.71 -4.26
C ARG A 31 -10.87 -17.40 -3.85
N PRO A 32 -10.19 -16.68 -4.76
CA PRO A 32 -9.51 -15.42 -4.43
C PRO A 32 -10.44 -14.33 -3.89
N SER A 33 -11.75 -14.42 -4.21
CA SER A 33 -12.76 -13.48 -3.70
C SER A 33 -12.91 -13.51 -2.17
N ALA A 34 -12.46 -14.57 -1.49
CA ALA A 34 -12.43 -14.63 -0.03
C ALA A 34 -11.51 -13.54 0.56
N LEU A 35 -10.42 -13.17 -0.13
CA LEU A 35 -9.48 -12.14 0.30
C LEU A 35 -10.04 -10.71 0.22
N LEU A 36 -11.20 -10.52 -0.43
CA LEU A 36 -11.87 -9.23 -0.51
C LEU A 36 -12.66 -8.89 0.75
N HIS A 37 -12.93 -9.88 1.60
CA HIS A 37 -13.72 -9.74 2.82
C HIS A 37 -15.03 -8.97 2.62
N ILE A 38 -15.80 -9.37 1.59
CA ILE A 38 -17.11 -8.79 1.29
C ILE A 38 -18.07 -9.25 2.39
N ASP A 39 -18.61 -8.30 3.17
CA ASP A 39 -19.59 -8.60 4.18
C ASP A 39 -21.01 -8.79 3.61
N THR A 40 -21.89 -9.43 4.39
CA THR A 40 -23.27 -9.70 4.00
C THR A 40 -24.07 -8.43 3.76
N THR A 41 -23.84 -7.35 4.50
CA THR A 41 -24.58 -6.09 4.38
C THR A 41 -24.32 -5.44 3.04
N ILE A 42 -23.06 -5.36 2.64
CA ILE A 42 -22.65 -4.81 1.35
C ILE A 42 -23.08 -5.74 0.21
N ALA A 43 -23.00 -7.06 0.39
CA ALA A 43 -23.45 -8.02 -0.62
C ALA A 43 -24.97 -7.90 -0.90
N LEU A 44 -25.78 -7.57 0.10
CA LEU A 44 -27.22 -7.31 -0.06
C LEU A 44 -27.49 -6.01 -0.82
N GLN A 45 -26.73 -4.95 -0.53
CA GLN A 45 -26.87 -3.66 -1.20
C GLN A 45 -26.31 -3.66 -2.63
N HIS A 46 -25.22 -4.37 -2.84
CA HIS A 46 -24.47 -4.41 -4.10
C HIS A 46 -24.06 -5.86 -4.42
N PRO A 47 -24.99 -6.67 -4.92
CA PRO A 47 -24.75 -8.09 -5.17
C PRO A 47 -23.50 -8.33 -6.01
N PRO A 48 -22.53 -9.10 -5.48
CA PRO A 48 -21.36 -9.47 -6.27
C PRO A 48 -21.71 -10.53 -7.31
N PRO A 49 -20.85 -10.77 -8.32
CA PRO A 49 -21.06 -11.86 -9.29
C PRO A 49 -21.25 -13.22 -8.61
N PRO A 50 -21.99 -14.15 -9.26
CA PRO A 50 -22.16 -15.51 -8.75
C PRO A 50 -20.82 -16.18 -8.45
N GLY A 51 -20.75 -16.95 -7.35
CA GLY A 51 -19.54 -17.64 -6.93
C GLY A 51 -18.57 -16.79 -6.11
N THR A 52 -18.84 -15.50 -5.89
CA THR A 52 -18.06 -14.66 -4.97
C THR A 52 -18.29 -15.10 -3.52
N VAL A 53 -17.22 -15.20 -2.74
CA VAL A 53 -17.31 -15.54 -1.32
C VAL A 53 -17.79 -14.30 -0.56
N VAL A 54 -18.87 -14.45 0.21
CA VAL A 54 -19.42 -13.45 1.11
C VAL A 54 -19.24 -13.93 2.55
N LEU A 55 -18.69 -13.10 3.41
CA LEU A 55 -18.34 -13.46 4.78
C LEU A 55 -19.32 -12.81 5.78
N LYS A 56 -19.58 -13.52 6.89
CA LYS A 56 -20.37 -13.01 8.04
C LYS A 56 -19.47 -12.25 9.03
N VAL A 57 -18.52 -11.50 8.54
CA VAL A 57 -17.57 -10.68 9.32
C VAL A 57 -17.57 -9.28 8.78
N PRO A 58 -17.21 -8.26 9.58
CA PRO A 58 -17.10 -6.90 9.07
C PRO A 58 -16.18 -6.85 7.84
N GLY A 59 -16.61 -6.09 6.83
CA GLY A 59 -15.80 -5.88 5.63
C GLY A 59 -14.50 -5.13 5.92
N TYR A 60 -13.58 -5.17 4.96
CA TYR A 60 -12.30 -4.48 5.04
C TYR A 60 -12.10 -3.57 3.82
N ASP A 61 -11.04 -2.76 3.79
CA ASP A 61 -10.74 -1.81 2.69
C ASP A 61 -10.75 -2.47 1.30
N ALA A 62 -10.37 -3.75 1.20
CA ALA A 62 -10.39 -4.52 -0.04
C ALA A 62 -11.77 -4.57 -0.70
N MET A 63 -12.82 -4.64 0.09
CA MET A 63 -14.20 -4.57 -0.40
C MET A 63 -14.46 -3.23 -1.09
N GLY A 64 -13.98 -2.12 -0.49
CA GLY A 64 -14.05 -0.79 -1.09
C GLY A 64 -13.31 -0.73 -2.43
N TYR A 65 -12.07 -1.25 -2.50
CA TYR A 65 -11.30 -1.32 -3.74
C TYR A 65 -11.98 -2.14 -4.83
N TYR A 66 -12.58 -3.26 -4.46
CA TYR A 66 -13.34 -4.10 -5.39
C TYR A 66 -14.56 -3.35 -5.96
N GLN A 67 -15.32 -2.66 -5.13
CA GLN A 67 -16.47 -1.87 -5.58
C GLN A 67 -16.05 -0.71 -6.48
N ILE A 68 -14.97 0.00 -6.13
CA ILE A 68 -14.41 1.06 -6.98
C ILE A 68 -14.00 0.51 -8.34
N ALA A 69 -13.29 -0.64 -8.38
CA ALA A 69 -12.88 -1.26 -9.63
C ALA A 69 -14.09 -1.70 -10.50
N ARG A 70 -15.16 -2.23 -9.89
CA ARG A 70 -16.40 -2.60 -10.61
C ARG A 70 -17.09 -1.40 -11.24
N THR A 71 -17.05 -0.25 -10.59
CA THR A 71 -17.73 0.98 -11.02
C THR A 71 -16.77 2.03 -11.56
N PHE A 72 -15.54 1.64 -11.90
CA PHE A 72 -14.46 2.57 -12.24
C PHE A 72 -14.85 3.59 -13.33
N PRO A 73 -15.50 3.22 -14.46
CA PRO A 73 -15.93 4.18 -15.47
C PRO A 73 -16.95 5.20 -14.96
N ALA A 74 -17.76 4.84 -13.96
CA ALA A 74 -18.78 5.72 -13.40
C ALA A 74 -18.21 6.98 -12.73
N ILE A 75 -16.95 6.93 -12.29
CA ILE A 75 -16.24 8.07 -11.70
C ILE A 75 -16.18 9.24 -12.68
N PHE A 76 -16.01 8.95 -13.97
CA PHE A 76 -15.87 9.93 -15.04
C PHE A 76 -17.19 10.34 -15.69
N LEU A 77 -18.33 9.79 -15.24
CA LEU A 77 -19.66 10.01 -15.78
C LEU A 77 -20.52 10.79 -14.75
N PRO A 78 -20.71 12.12 -14.89
CA PRO A 78 -21.49 12.91 -13.94
C PRO A 78 -22.90 12.38 -13.69
N SER A 79 -23.53 11.79 -14.70
CA SER A 79 -24.86 11.16 -14.59
C SER A 79 -24.90 9.99 -13.59
N GLN A 80 -23.75 9.35 -13.30
CA GLN A 80 -23.63 8.22 -12.39
C GLN A 80 -23.16 8.60 -10.97
N TRP A 81 -22.78 9.85 -10.74
CA TRP A 81 -22.24 10.28 -9.44
C TRP A 81 -23.24 10.10 -8.29
N ARG A 82 -24.54 10.22 -8.56
CA ARG A 82 -25.56 9.96 -7.55
C ARG A 82 -25.48 8.52 -7.03
N ASN A 83 -25.24 7.55 -7.91
CA ASN A 83 -25.10 6.14 -7.53
C ASN A 83 -23.82 5.89 -6.72
N LEU A 84 -22.72 6.57 -7.07
CA LEU A 84 -21.45 6.45 -6.33
C LEU A 84 -21.58 6.98 -4.89
N ARG A 85 -22.42 8.01 -4.65
CA ARG A 85 -22.64 8.59 -3.32
C ARG A 85 -23.37 7.66 -2.35
N MET A 86 -24.04 6.63 -2.86
CA MET A 86 -24.74 5.65 -2.02
C MET A 86 -23.81 4.72 -1.25
N PHE A 87 -22.52 4.66 -1.62
CA PHE A 87 -21.51 3.90 -0.89
C PHE A 87 -21.00 4.72 0.30
N SER A 88 -21.28 4.30 1.51
CA SER A 88 -20.73 4.92 2.73
C SER A 88 -19.60 4.04 3.29
N PRO A 89 -18.43 4.59 3.58
CA PRO A 89 -17.93 5.95 3.41
C PRO A 89 -17.23 6.16 2.05
N ALA A 90 -18.02 6.42 1.01
CA ALA A 90 -17.55 6.39 -0.38
C ALA A 90 -16.30 7.25 -0.66
N SER A 91 -16.30 8.52 -0.22
CA SER A 91 -15.17 9.41 -0.53
C SER A 91 -13.85 8.96 0.10
N TYR A 92 -13.88 8.31 1.27
CA TYR A 92 -12.68 7.78 1.92
C TYR A 92 -12.02 6.67 1.09
N ALA A 93 -12.80 5.71 0.59
CA ALA A 93 -12.27 4.61 -0.19
C ALA A 93 -11.63 5.08 -1.52
N TYR A 94 -12.21 6.11 -2.15
CA TYR A 94 -11.71 6.67 -3.41
C TYR A 94 -10.42 7.48 -3.31
N GLN A 95 -9.92 7.79 -2.12
CA GLN A 95 -8.58 8.38 -1.95
C GLN A 95 -7.49 7.48 -2.54
N ARG A 96 -7.67 6.15 -2.46
CA ARG A 96 -6.71 5.11 -2.84
C ARG A 96 -7.06 4.53 -4.20
N ILE A 97 -7.16 5.39 -5.21
CA ILE A 97 -7.70 5.03 -6.53
C ILE A 97 -6.76 4.15 -7.35
N LEU A 98 -5.45 4.17 -7.09
CA LEU A 98 -4.49 3.54 -7.99
C LEU A 98 -4.68 2.02 -8.11
N LEU A 99 -4.80 1.30 -7.00
CA LEU A 99 -4.98 -0.16 -7.05
C LEU A 99 -6.28 -0.57 -7.75
N PRO A 100 -7.46 0.03 -7.44
CA PRO A 100 -8.69 -0.20 -8.21
C PRO A 100 -8.57 0.09 -9.71
N ALA A 101 -7.92 1.19 -10.08
CA ALA A 101 -7.73 1.59 -11.46
C ALA A 101 -6.88 0.56 -12.23
N VAL A 102 -5.75 0.18 -11.64
CA VAL A 102 -4.86 -0.85 -12.21
C VAL A 102 -5.60 -2.18 -12.34
N ALA A 103 -6.34 -2.60 -11.31
CA ALA A 103 -7.12 -3.83 -11.34
C ALA A 103 -8.21 -3.79 -12.43
N PHE A 104 -8.92 -2.68 -12.60
CA PHE A 104 -9.90 -2.49 -13.67
C PHE A 104 -9.26 -2.65 -15.05
N ILE A 105 -8.12 -2.00 -15.29
CA ILE A 105 -7.39 -2.07 -16.57
C ILE A 105 -6.96 -3.52 -16.85
N PHE A 106 -6.32 -4.19 -15.90
CA PHE A 106 -5.83 -5.56 -16.10
C PHE A 106 -6.93 -6.62 -16.16
N SER A 107 -8.09 -6.36 -15.57
CA SER A 107 -9.27 -7.23 -15.73
C SER A 107 -10.06 -6.95 -17.01
N ALA A 108 -9.66 -5.91 -17.79
CA ALA A 108 -10.44 -5.40 -18.93
C ALA A 108 -11.92 -5.14 -18.57
N GLY A 109 -12.18 -4.68 -17.33
CA GLY A 109 -13.52 -4.44 -16.83
C GLY A 109 -14.32 -5.71 -16.46
N ASN A 110 -13.73 -6.91 -16.56
CA ASN A 110 -14.38 -8.14 -16.14
C ASN A 110 -14.43 -8.24 -14.60
N THR A 111 -15.61 -8.03 -14.05
CA THR A 111 -15.84 -8.01 -12.60
C THR A 111 -15.59 -9.35 -11.91
N SER A 112 -15.76 -10.47 -12.61
CA SER A 112 -15.48 -11.81 -12.06
C SER A 112 -13.97 -12.09 -11.97
N ALA A 113 -13.16 -11.46 -12.83
CA ALA A 113 -11.69 -11.61 -12.81
C ALA A 113 -11.03 -10.71 -11.77
N LEU A 114 -11.68 -9.63 -11.30
CA LEU A 114 -11.09 -8.65 -10.39
C LEU A 114 -10.44 -9.27 -9.16
N PRO A 115 -11.04 -10.24 -8.42
CA PRO A 115 -10.40 -10.80 -7.23
C PRO A 115 -9.04 -11.45 -7.54
N SER A 116 -8.95 -12.19 -8.65
CA SER A 116 -7.70 -12.83 -9.09
C SER A 116 -6.68 -11.80 -9.55
N VAL A 117 -7.13 -10.73 -10.23
CA VAL A 117 -6.25 -9.65 -10.69
C VAL A 117 -5.67 -8.87 -9.52
N PHE A 118 -6.46 -8.54 -8.50
CA PHE A 118 -5.97 -7.91 -7.27
C PHE A 118 -4.88 -8.76 -6.60
N LEU A 119 -5.14 -10.05 -6.44
CA LEU A 119 -4.16 -10.98 -5.86
C LEU A 119 -2.87 -11.04 -6.69
N LEU A 120 -2.99 -11.13 -8.01
CA LEU A 120 -1.84 -11.16 -8.93
C LEU A 120 -1.02 -9.88 -8.84
N ILE A 121 -1.64 -8.70 -8.80
CA ILE A 121 -0.96 -7.42 -8.64
C ILE A 121 -0.14 -7.42 -7.35
N ASN A 122 -0.70 -7.89 -6.25
CA ASN A 122 0.00 -7.93 -4.96
C ASN A 122 1.18 -8.92 -4.96
N ILE A 123 1.01 -10.13 -5.51
CA ILE A 123 2.10 -11.10 -5.64
C ILE A 123 3.22 -10.54 -6.51
N LEU A 124 2.89 -9.93 -7.66
CA LEU A 124 3.88 -9.33 -8.55
C LEU A 124 4.59 -8.16 -7.88
N ALA A 125 3.87 -7.28 -7.18
CA ALA A 125 4.45 -6.15 -6.47
C ALA A 125 5.44 -6.61 -5.39
N ILE A 126 5.10 -7.59 -4.59
CA ILE A 126 5.98 -8.20 -3.57
C ILE A 126 7.20 -8.81 -4.24
N SER A 127 7.01 -9.61 -5.30
CA SER A 127 8.08 -10.32 -5.99
C SER A 127 9.08 -9.37 -6.66
N VAL A 128 8.58 -8.34 -7.33
CA VAL A 128 9.43 -7.32 -7.98
C VAL A 128 10.17 -6.49 -6.93
N THR A 129 9.51 -6.10 -5.85
CA THR A 129 10.16 -5.41 -4.72
C THR A 129 11.31 -6.25 -4.16
N PHE A 130 11.06 -7.54 -3.90
CA PHE A 130 12.09 -8.47 -3.46
C PHE A 130 13.30 -8.49 -4.39
N LEU A 131 13.06 -8.64 -5.71
CA LEU A 131 14.14 -8.69 -6.71
C LEU A 131 14.94 -7.39 -6.77
N LEU A 132 14.27 -6.23 -6.70
CA LEU A 132 14.93 -4.93 -6.74
C LEU A 132 15.83 -4.72 -5.51
N VAL A 133 15.31 -5.07 -4.33
CA VAL A 133 16.06 -4.94 -3.07
C VAL A 133 17.22 -5.94 -3.03
N GLN A 134 16.99 -7.19 -3.44
CA GLN A 134 18.04 -8.21 -3.48
C GLN A 134 19.18 -7.85 -4.45
N ARG A 135 18.85 -7.27 -5.60
CA ARG A 135 19.88 -6.79 -6.56
C ARG A 135 20.70 -5.62 -6.00
N LYS A 136 20.12 -4.83 -5.12
CA LYS A 136 20.77 -3.66 -4.53
C LYS A 136 21.60 -4.01 -3.30
N PHE A 137 21.06 -4.87 -2.46
CA PHE A 137 21.69 -5.30 -1.22
C PHE A 137 22.07 -6.79 -1.37
N SER A 138 23.34 -7.10 -1.29
CA SER A 138 23.85 -8.49 -1.48
C SER A 138 23.27 -9.48 -0.45
N ASN A 139 22.80 -9.01 0.70
CA ASN A 139 22.20 -9.85 1.72
C ASN A 139 20.68 -10.03 1.44
N PRO A 140 20.22 -11.28 1.16
CA PRO A 140 18.83 -11.58 0.85
C PRO A 140 17.88 -11.30 2.04
N LEU A 141 18.37 -11.24 3.26
CA LEU A 141 17.55 -10.98 4.44
C LEU A 141 16.83 -9.62 4.37
N TYR A 142 17.46 -8.59 3.78
CA TYR A 142 16.78 -7.30 3.58
C TYR A 142 15.61 -7.41 2.61
N ALA A 143 15.77 -8.20 1.55
CA ALA A 143 14.72 -8.42 0.58
C ALA A 143 13.56 -9.22 1.19
N PHE A 144 13.85 -10.27 1.97
CA PHE A 144 12.83 -11.01 2.71
C PHE A 144 12.15 -10.15 3.76
N ALA A 145 12.90 -9.34 4.51
CA ALA A 145 12.35 -8.46 5.52
C ALA A 145 11.32 -7.47 4.95
N LEU A 146 11.57 -6.92 3.77
CA LEU A 146 10.63 -6.03 3.09
C LEU A 146 9.47 -6.79 2.44
N ALA A 147 9.74 -7.91 1.76
CA ALA A 147 8.71 -8.69 1.07
C ALA A 147 7.74 -9.38 2.04
N LEU A 148 8.22 -9.79 3.21
CA LEU A 148 7.44 -10.45 4.25
C LEU A 148 7.14 -9.54 5.44
N CYS A 149 7.26 -8.21 5.28
CA CYS A 149 6.89 -7.30 6.35
C CYS A 149 5.40 -7.44 6.70
N PRO A 150 4.99 -7.16 7.94
CA PRO A 150 3.61 -7.32 8.38
C PRO A 150 2.60 -6.63 7.47
N ALA A 151 2.91 -5.42 7.02
CA ALA A 151 2.05 -4.67 6.10
C ALA A 151 1.84 -5.42 4.77
N ALA A 152 2.90 -5.98 4.17
CA ALA A 152 2.79 -6.75 2.93
C ALA A 152 2.00 -8.05 3.14
N MET A 153 2.16 -8.72 4.29
CA MET A 153 1.45 -9.96 4.60
C MET A 153 -0.03 -9.72 4.89
N VAL A 154 -0.36 -8.71 5.68
CA VAL A 154 -1.75 -8.27 5.91
C VAL A 154 -2.40 -7.86 4.59
N ALA A 155 -1.67 -7.10 3.76
CA ALA A 155 -2.17 -6.66 2.48
C ALA A 155 -2.36 -7.81 1.48
N LEU A 156 -1.55 -8.86 1.53
CA LEU A 156 -1.78 -10.07 0.74
C LEU A 156 -3.04 -10.80 1.20
N HIS A 157 -3.25 -10.90 2.52
CA HIS A 157 -4.43 -11.56 3.11
C HIS A 157 -5.73 -10.80 2.82
N PHE A 158 -5.70 -9.47 2.84
CA PHE A 158 -6.86 -8.61 2.61
C PHE A 158 -6.87 -7.92 1.25
N THR A 159 -5.95 -8.22 0.36
CA THR A 159 -5.87 -7.64 -1.00
C THR A 159 -5.82 -6.10 -0.99
N LEU A 160 -4.89 -5.54 -0.22
CA LEU A 160 -4.76 -4.09 -0.02
C LEU A 160 -3.72 -3.45 -0.96
N ALA A 161 -3.60 -2.12 -0.90
CA ALA A 161 -2.73 -1.33 -1.78
C ALA A 161 -1.25 -1.29 -1.36
N GLU A 162 -0.91 -1.79 -0.17
CA GLU A 162 0.42 -1.69 0.44
C GLU A 162 1.53 -2.32 -0.42
N PRO A 163 1.37 -3.51 -1.02
CA PRO A 163 2.41 -4.07 -1.89
C PRO A 163 2.73 -3.20 -3.09
N LEU A 164 1.70 -2.62 -3.73
CA LEU A 164 1.88 -1.71 -4.86
C LEU A 164 2.58 -0.42 -4.41
N THR A 165 2.19 0.13 -3.25
CA THR A 165 2.84 1.28 -2.62
C THR A 165 4.31 1.00 -2.33
N LEU A 166 4.62 -0.17 -1.75
CA LEU A 166 5.98 -0.60 -1.44
C LEU A 166 6.83 -0.73 -2.71
N LEU A 167 6.28 -1.31 -3.77
CA LEU A 167 6.96 -1.40 -5.07
C LEU A 167 7.31 -0.02 -5.64
N LEU A 168 6.32 0.87 -5.73
CA LEU A 168 6.52 2.22 -6.26
C LEU A 168 7.54 3.01 -5.44
N SER A 169 7.45 2.96 -4.10
CA SER A 169 8.41 3.59 -3.20
C SER A 169 9.82 3.05 -3.40
N THR A 170 9.95 1.73 -3.54
CA THR A 170 11.25 1.08 -3.76
C THR A 170 11.87 1.54 -5.07
N ILE A 171 11.12 1.54 -6.17
CA ILE A 171 11.61 2.02 -7.47
C ILE A 171 12.03 3.48 -7.36
N PHE A 172 11.17 4.35 -6.80
CA PHE A 172 11.45 5.77 -6.65
C PHE A 172 12.74 6.02 -5.84
N LEU A 173 12.89 5.39 -4.67
CA LEU A 173 14.06 5.58 -3.81
C LEU A 173 15.35 5.07 -4.45
N LEU A 174 15.30 3.94 -5.14
CA LEU A 174 16.48 3.41 -5.84
C LEU A 174 16.92 4.35 -6.98
N ARG A 175 15.99 5.00 -7.66
CA ARG A 175 16.26 5.99 -8.70
C ARG A 175 16.84 7.27 -8.09
N MET A 176 16.17 7.86 -7.09
CA MET A 176 16.62 9.07 -6.40
C MET A 176 18.01 8.92 -5.79
N ARG A 177 18.34 7.73 -5.29
CA ARG A 177 19.69 7.45 -4.80
C ARG A 177 20.74 7.48 -5.91
N ARG A 178 20.37 7.11 -7.15
CA ARG A 178 21.30 7.03 -8.28
C ARG A 178 21.58 8.41 -8.88
N SER A 179 20.54 9.20 -9.11
CA SER A 179 20.65 10.46 -9.84
C SER A 179 20.74 11.70 -8.94
N GLU A 180 20.23 11.61 -7.70
CA GLU A 180 20.03 12.75 -6.78
C GLU A 180 19.26 13.93 -7.41
N THR A 181 18.72 13.76 -8.60
CA THR A 181 17.92 14.75 -9.34
C THR A 181 16.63 14.07 -9.79
N MET A 182 15.55 14.83 -9.83
CA MET A 182 14.26 14.37 -10.26
C MET A 182 14.10 14.47 -11.77
N GLU A 183 13.65 13.40 -12.39
CA GLU A 183 13.28 13.30 -13.81
C GLU A 183 11.78 13.09 -13.97
N SER A 184 11.26 13.16 -15.20
CA SER A 184 9.83 12.96 -15.48
C SER A 184 9.29 11.62 -14.99
N ILE A 185 10.08 10.55 -15.06
CA ILE A 185 9.69 9.23 -14.54
C ILE A 185 9.56 9.23 -13.02
N ASP A 186 10.37 10.02 -12.32
CA ASP A 186 10.31 10.12 -10.85
C ASP A 186 9.07 10.93 -10.43
N VAL A 187 8.68 11.94 -11.21
CA VAL A 187 7.41 12.67 -11.05
C VAL A 187 6.23 11.72 -11.23
N LEU A 188 6.25 10.89 -12.28
CA LEU A 188 5.21 9.90 -12.52
C LEU A 188 5.11 8.90 -11.35
N LEU A 189 6.24 8.32 -10.93
CA LEU A 189 6.27 7.37 -9.80
C LEU A 189 5.72 7.98 -8.53
N LEU A 190 6.13 9.21 -8.21
CA LEU A 190 5.68 9.90 -7.00
C LEU A 190 4.19 10.30 -7.09
N SER A 191 3.69 10.66 -8.30
CA SER A 191 2.27 10.91 -8.55
C SER A 191 1.43 9.64 -8.39
N LEU A 192 1.89 8.50 -8.90
CA LEU A 192 1.22 7.22 -8.68
C LEU A 192 1.26 6.82 -7.19
N LEU A 193 2.34 7.14 -6.50
CA LEU A 193 2.50 6.86 -5.08
C LEU A 193 1.45 7.61 -4.24
N VAL A 194 1.25 8.90 -4.47
CA VAL A 194 0.25 9.70 -3.73
C VAL A 194 -1.19 9.29 -4.05
N LEU A 195 -1.44 8.69 -5.22
CA LEU A 195 -2.74 8.11 -5.59
C LEU A 195 -2.94 6.68 -5.05
N SER A 196 -1.87 6.02 -4.61
CA SER A 196 -1.98 4.68 -4.03
C SER A 196 -2.47 4.72 -2.58
N ARG A 197 -2.01 5.71 -1.80
CA ARG A 197 -2.44 5.96 -0.42
C ARG A 197 -2.27 7.43 -0.06
N GLU A 198 -3.21 7.97 0.70
CA GLU A 198 -3.23 9.37 1.14
C GLU A 198 -2.00 9.77 1.98
N VAL A 199 -1.49 8.85 2.79
CA VAL A 199 -0.30 9.10 3.62
C VAL A 199 0.96 9.36 2.80
N ASN A 200 1.00 8.92 1.55
CA ASN A 200 2.16 9.13 0.67
C ASN A 200 2.32 10.58 0.22
N VAL A 201 1.35 11.46 0.49
CA VAL A 201 1.54 12.90 0.33
C VAL A 201 2.69 13.40 1.19
N LEU A 202 2.88 12.82 2.39
CA LEU A 202 4.03 13.13 3.26
C LEU A 202 5.35 12.74 2.59
N PHE A 203 5.37 11.63 1.85
CA PHE A 203 6.55 11.22 1.09
C PHE A 203 6.91 12.24 0.01
N ALA A 204 5.91 12.77 -0.70
CA ALA A 204 6.10 13.85 -1.68
C ALA A 204 6.60 15.14 -1.03
N LEU A 205 6.01 15.53 0.11
CA LEU A 205 6.45 16.70 0.90
C LEU A 205 7.88 16.56 1.40
N PHE A 206 8.27 15.39 1.95
CA PHE A 206 9.64 15.15 2.38
C PHE A 206 10.62 15.17 1.20
N THR A 207 10.23 14.64 0.05
CA THR A 207 11.05 14.71 -1.17
C THR A 207 11.25 16.15 -1.61
N LEU A 208 10.17 16.95 -1.65
CA LEU A 208 10.24 18.38 -1.96
C LEU A 208 11.18 19.12 -0.99
N LEU A 209 10.99 18.94 0.31
CA LEU A 209 11.83 19.57 1.34
C LEU A 209 13.30 19.15 1.21
N TYR A 210 13.57 17.87 0.98
CA TYR A 210 14.93 17.36 0.77
C TYR A 210 15.62 18.03 -0.42
N LEU A 211 14.92 18.14 -1.55
CA LEU A 211 15.46 18.76 -2.76
C LEU A 211 15.65 20.28 -2.59
N PHE A 212 14.73 20.92 -1.89
CA PHE A 212 14.82 22.34 -1.53
C PHE A 212 16.06 22.61 -0.64
N LEU A 213 16.25 21.85 0.43
CA LEU A 213 17.41 21.97 1.32
C LEU A 213 18.74 21.67 0.61
N LYS A 214 18.70 20.82 -0.44
CA LYS A 214 19.84 20.55 -1.31
C LYS A 214 20.03 21.59 -2.41
N GLN A 215 19.23 22.65 -2.44
CA GLN A 215 19.26 23.74 -3.44
C GLN A 215 19.09 23.22 -4.88
N LYS A 216 18.39 22.08 -5.06
CA LYS A 216 18.09 21.50 -6.35
C LYS A 216 16.75 22.04 -6.88
N TRP A 217 16.69 23.33 -7.16
CA TRP A 217 15.46 24.10 -7.43
C TRP A 217 14.61 23.50 -8.55
N ARG A 218 15.24 23.08 -9.67
CA ARG A 218 14.52 22.43 -10.79
C ARG A 218 13.84 21.14 -10.35
N SER A 219 14.55 20.29 -9.62
CA SER A 219 14.01 19.04 -9.09
C SER A 219 12.95 19.29 -8.02
N ALA A 220 13.12 20.31 -7.18
CA ALA A 220 12.13 20.73 -6.20
C ALA A 220 10.83 21.20 -6.89
N GLY A 221 10.94 21.98 -7.97
CA GLY A 221 9.80 22.37 -8.80
C GLY A 221 9.04 21.16 -9.38
N LEU A 222 9.77 20.13 -9.84
CA LEU A 222 9.16 18.90 -10.33
C LEU A 222 8.47 18.11 -9.20
N ALA A 223 8.99 18.16 -7.97
CA ALA A 223 8.39 17.49 -6.80
C ALA A 223 7.07 18.12 -6.33
N VAL A 224 6.73 19.33 -6.81
CA VAL A 224 5.41 19.96 -6.56
C VAL A 224 4.31 19.27 -7.37
N ILE A 225 4.61 18.74 -8.57
CA ILE A 225 3.61 18.14 -9.46
C ILE A 225 2.81 17.02 -8.79
N PRO A 226 3.41 16.03 -8.09
CA PRO A 226 2.66 15.02 -7.35
C PRO A 226 1.70 15.60 -6.30
N LEU A 227 2.06 16.71 -5.65
CA LEU A 227 1.19 17.40 -4.68
C LEU A 227 -0.01 18.05 -5.40
N ILE A 228 0.21 18.62 -6.57
CA ILE A 228 -0.87 19.16 -7.44
C ILE A 228 -1.79 18.02 -7.88
N VAL A 229 -1.25 16.89 -8.35
CA VAL A 229 -2.03 15.70 -8.73
C VAL A 229 -2.89 15.22 -7.57
N PHE A 230 -2.32 15.15 -6.37
CA PHE A 230 -3.05 14.81 -5.15
C PHE A 230 -4.18 15.80 -4.86
N GLY A 231 -3.90 17.11 -4.92
CA GLY A 231 -4.88 18.17 -4.70
C GLY A 231 -6.03 18.13 -5.72
N ILE A 232 -5.71 17.99 -7.01
CA ILE A 232 -6.70 17.86 -8.09
C ILE A 232 -7.60 16.64 -7.84
N TRP A 233 -7.00 15.46 -7.51
CA TRP A 233 -7.76 14.26 -7.25
C TRP A 233 -8.73 14.41 -6.07
N HIS A 234 -8.28 15.00 -4.97
CA HIS A 234 -9.13 15.24 -3.78
C HIS A 234 -10.23 16.26 -4.03
N THR A 235 -9.93 17.32 -4.79
CA THR A 235 -10.94 18.31 -5.22
C THR A 235 -11.97 17.65 -6.13
N TYR A 236 -11.54 16.78 -7.04
CA TYR A 236 -12.46 16.02 -7.88
C TYR A 236 -13.36 15.07 -7.05
N MET A 237 -12.81 14.41 -6.03
CA MET A 237 -13.62 13.63 -5.10
C MET A 237 -14.61 14.48 -4.32
N TYR A 238 -14.22 15.69 -3.91
CA TYR A 238 -15.15 16.63 -3.28
C TYR A 238 -16.32 17.00 -4.19
N LEU A 239 -16.06 17.24 -5.47
CA LEU A 239 -17.14 17.54 -6.45
C LEU A 239 -18.11 16.35 -6.61
N ILE A 240 -17.60 15.12 -6.57
CA ILE A 240 -18.45 13.92 -6.66
C ILE A 240 -19.25 13.69 -5.38
N PHE A 241 -18.60 13.72 -4.21
CA PHE A 241 -19.17 13.25 -2.94
C PHE A 241 -19.69 14.36 -2.03
N HIS A 242 -19.41 15.65 -2.34
CA HIS A 242 -19.71 16.82 -1.51
C HIS A 242 -19.14 16.70 -0.08
N SER A 243 -18.08 15.93 0.10
CA SER A 243 -17.38 15.73 1.36
C SER A 243 -15.90 15.57 1.11
N TRP A 244 -15.10 16.22 1.95
CA TRP A 244 -13.65 16.07 1.88
C TRP A 244 -13.25 14.71 2.42
N PRO A 245 -12.52 13.88 1.65
CA PRO A 245 -12.11 12.56 2.10
C PRO A 245 -11.34 12.57 3.44
N PHE A 246 -10.55 13.62 3.69
CA PHE A 246 -9.76 13.78 4.91
C PHE A 246 -10.58 13.94 6.19
N PHE A 247 -11.79 14.53 6.11
CA PHE A 247 -12.60 14.84 7.28
C PHE A 247 -13.59 13.75 7.64
N ILE A 248 -13.66 12.69 6.81
CA ILE A 248 -14.50 11.55 7.15
C ILE A 248 -13.79 10.74 8.23
N SER A 249 -14.26 10.90 9.45
CA SER A 249 -13.82 10.10 10.59
C SER A 249 -14.32 8.66 10.44
N THR A 250 -13.40 7.73 10.17
CA THR A 250 -13.71 6.29 10.23
C THR A 250 -13.61 5.73 11.66
N GLY A 251 -13.50 6.58 12.66
CA GLY A 251 -13.30 6.18 14.06
C GLY A 251 -11.88 5.64 14.38
N ASN A 252 -11.11 5.29 13.38
CA ASN A 252 -9.79 4.64 13.53
C ASN A 252 -8.60 5.54 13.18
N ARG A 253 -8.81 6.85 13.00
CA ARG A 253 -7.71 7.80 12.74
C ARG A 253 -6.94 8.07 14.02
N ASN A 254 -5.98 7.23 14.31
CA ASN A 254 -5.03 7.48 15.38
C ASN A 254 -3.77 8.12 14.80
N ILE A 255 -3.19 9.04 15.56
CA ILE A 255 -1.83 9.52 15.29
C ILE A 255 -0.92 8.29 15.23
N PRO A 256 -0.05 8.17 14.23
CA PRO A 256 0.91 7.09 14.15
C PRO A 256 1.61 6.89 15.49
N PHE A 257 1.77 5.64 15.92
CA PHE A 257 2.32 5.24 17.23
C PHE A 257 1.43 5.57 18.46
N LEU A 258 0.44 6.46 18.36
CA LEU A 258 -0.45 6.74 19.49
C LEU A 258 -1.23 5.49 19.91
N SER A 259 -1.65 4.67 18.97
CA SER A 259 -2.32 3.40 19.26
C SER A 259 -1.42 2.45 20.05
N ILE A 260 -0.14 2.31 19.65
CA ILE A 260 0.83 1.50 20.38
C ILE A 260 1.02 2.05 21.79
N PHE A 261 1.19 3.37 21.93
CA PHE A 261 1.34 4.01 23.21
C PHE A 261 0.08 3.83 24.10
N LEU A 262 -1.12 4.00 23.54
CA LEU A 262 -2.39 3.82 24.27
C LEU A 262 -2.60 2.37 24.71
N ILE A 263 -2.11 1.39 23.94
CA ILE A 263 -2.14 -0.01 24.34
C ILE A 263 -1.16 -0.26 25.47
N LEU A 264 0.08 0.26 25.37
CA LEU A 264 1.11 0.08 26.39
C LEU A 264 0.71 0.67 27.73
N ILE A 265 -0.06 1.77 27.76
CA ILE A 265 -0.60 2.37 28.99
C ILE A 265 -1.98 1.83 29.41
N GLY A 266 -2.44 0.74 28.78
CA GLY A 266 -3.70 0.06 29.15
C GLY A 266 -4.99 0.81 28.78
N LYS A 267 -4.91 1.88 27.95
CA LYS A 267 -6.10 2.66 27.54
C LYS A 267 -6.82 2.09 26.32
N LYS A 268 -6.25 1.09 25.65
CA LYS A 268 -6.91 0.31 24.58
C LYS A 268 -6.82 -1.18 24.88
N PRO A 269 -7.85 -1.98 24.55
CA PRO A 269 -7.84 -3.42 24.79
C PRO A 269 -6.77 -4.11 23.93
N TYR A 270 -6.12 -5.10 24.51
CA TYR A 270 -5.24 -6.02 23.80
C TYR A 270 -6.10 -6.96 22.95
N THR A 271 -5.94 -6.89 21.65
CA THR A 271 -6.45 -7.92 20.72
C THR A 271 -5.26 -8.76 20.21
N LEU A 272 -5.54 -9.97 19.73
CA LEU A 272 -4.49 -10.80 19.11
C LEU A 272 -3.74 -10.05 18.01
N LEU A 273 -4.47 -9.29 17.19
CA LEU A 273 -3.91 -8.46 16.11
C LEU A 273 -2.99 -7.35 16.64
N THR A 274 -3.40 -6.66 17.72
CA THR A 274 -2.57 -5.60 18.32
C THR A 274 -1.34 -6.16 19.01
N THR A 275 -1.46 -7.31 19.67
CA THR A 275 -0.32 -7.99 20.30
C THR A 275 0.70 -8.45 19.28
N THR A 276 0.26 -9.06 18.16
CA THR A 276 1.17 -9.46 17.07
C THR A 276 1.81 -8.26 16.39
N SER A 277 1.07 -7.17 16.17
CA SER A 277 1.63 -5.92 15.60
C SER A 277 2.71 -5.31 16.50
N ILE A 278 2.48 -5.29 17.82
CA ILE A 278 3.48 -4.80 18.80
C ILE A 278 4.69 -5.73 18.83
N ALA A 279 4.51 -7.03 18.88
CA ALA A 279 5.60 -8.00 18.90
C ALA A 279 6.46 -7.88 17.64
N LEU A 280 5.86 -7.72 16.46
CA LEU A 280 6.56 -7.52 15.20
C LEU A 280 7.27 -6.15 15.16
N PHE A 281 6.64 -5.10 15.69
CA PHE A 281 7.27 -3.79 15.80
C PHE A 281 8.51 -3.84 16.71
N LEU A 282 8.36 -4.33 17.94
CA LEU A 282 9.44 -4.38 18.92
C LEU A 282 10.53 -5.41 18.54
N GLY A 283 10.15 -6.59 18.07
CA GLY A 283 11.08 -7.68 17.78
C GLY A 283 11.84 -7.53 16.46
N PHE A 284 11.26 -6.83 15.49
CA PHE A 284 11.81 -6.77 14.14
C PHE A 284 12.03 -5.34 13.62
N VAL A 285 11.01 -4.51 13.66
CA VAL A 285 11.08 -3.17 13.04
C VAL A 285 11.97 -2.23 13.85
N LEU A 286 11.79 -2.20 15.15
CA LEU A 286 12.56 -1.32 16.04
C LEU A 286 14.07 -1.62 16.03
N PRO A 287 14.55 -2.89 16.13
CA PRO A 287 15.98 -3.20 16.01
C PRO A 287 16.58 -2.76 14.68
N VAL A 288 15.85 -2.99 13.55
CA VAL A 288 16.33 -2.58 12.23
C VAL A 288 16.35 -1.04 12.11
N LEU A 289 15.34 -0.36 12.65
CA LEU A 289 15.30 1.10 12.70
C LEU A 289 16.48 1.67 13.51
N LEU A 290 16.71 1.14 14.71
CA LEU A 290 17.83 1.55 15.58
C LEU A 290 19.18 1.27 14.91
N HIS A 291 19.35 0.09 14.29
CA HIS A 291 20.56 -0.22 13.54
C HIS A 291 20.78 0.75 12.38
N THR A 292 19.72 1.07 11.63
CA THR A 292 19.78 1.99 10.50
C THR A 292 20.12 3.41 10.94
N LEU A 293 19.50 3.89 12.03
CA LEU A 293 19.82 5.16 12.65
C LEU A 293 21.29 5.22 13.14
N TRP A 294 21.77 4.14 13.75
CA TRP A 294 23.17 4.04 14.18
C TRP A 294 24.14 4.10 12.99
N GLN A 295 23.85 3.40 11.88
CA GLN A 295 24.67 3.45 10.65
C GLN A 295 24.71 4.86 10.05
N ILE A 296 23.59 5.58 10.05
CA ILE A 296 23.50 6.94 9.53
C ILE A 296 24.23 7.93 10.45
N ALA A 297 23.97 7.85 11.76
CA ALA A 297 24.47 8.81 12.72
C ALA A 297 25.97 8.61 13.06
N TYR A 298 26.36 7.36 13.26
CA TYR A 298 27.70 7.04 13.76
C TYR A 298 28.70 6.75 12.65
N LYS A 299 28.31 5.92 11.67
CA LYS A 299 29.17 5.61 10.52
C LYS A 299 29.06 6.62 9.38
N ARG A 300 28.18 7.61 9.50
CA ARG A 300 27.86 8.59 8.44
C ARG A 300 27.52 7.94 7.09
N ASP A 301 27.09 6.67 7.13
CA ASP A 301 26.72 5.93 5.91
C ASP A 301 25.29 6.27 5.50
N ARG A 302 25.18 7.29 4.65
CA ARG A 302 23.89 7.73 4.08
C ARG A 302 23.24 6.70 3.16
N SER A 303 23.92 5.59 2.87
CA SER A 303 23.38 4.52 2.03
C SER A 303 22.18 3.81 2.67
N TYR A 304 22.06 3.88 4.00
CA TYR A 304 20.94 3.30 4.76
C TYR A 304 19.70 4.20 4.86
N PHE A 305 19.79 5.46 4.43
CA PHE A 305 18.64 6.39 4.49
C PHE A 305 17.40 5.87 3.74
N PRO A 306 17.50 5.29 2.52
CA PRO A 306 16.36 4.69 1.85
C PRO A 306 15.76 3.52 2.61
N VAL A 307 16.57 2.70 3.27
CA VAL A 307 16.09 1.56 4.08
C VAL A 307 15.29 2.08 5.28
N MET A 308 15.79 3.13 5.95
CA MET A 308 15.08 3.76 7.07
C MET A 308 13.73 4.32 6.61
N LEU A 309 13.69 4.97 5.46
CA LEU A 309 12.46 5.55 4.93
C LEU A 309 11.45 4.47 4.53
N LEU A 310 11.90 3.36 3.92
CA LEU A 310 11.03 2.21 3.58
C LEU A 310 10.48 1.53 4.83
N LEU A 311 11.30 1.38 5.87
CA LEU A 311 10.86 0.83 7.15
C LEU A 311 9.86 1.75 7.83
N PHE A 312 10.12 3.07 7.81
CA PHE A 312 9.20 4.06 8.34
C PHE A 312 7.86 4.05 7.59
N LEU A 313 7.88 3.95 6.26
CA LEU A 313 6.67 3.76 5.46
C LEU A 313 5.96 2.45 5.81
N GLY A 314 6.69 1.35 5.97
CA GLY A 314 6.13 0.07 6.40
C GLY A 314 5.43 0.14 7.76
N ILE A 315 5.92 0.99 8.67
CA ILE A 315 5.32 1.23 10.00
C ILE A 315 4.09 2.15 9.90
N MET A 316 4.14 3.18 9.06
CA MET A 316 3.04 4.14 8.90
C MET A 316 1.83 3.54 8.17
N ILE A 317 2.02 2.38 7.54
CA ILE A 317 1.02 1.68 6.73
C ILE A 317 0.18 0.70 7.57
N THR A 318 0.65 0.31 8.74
CA THR A 318 -0.09 -0.55 9.70
C THR A 318 -0.89 0.27 10.70
#